data_607df9a145bcda11beff9865cd94ee07
#
_entry.id   607df9a145bcda11beff9865cd94ee07
#
_cell.length_a   1.000
_cell.length_b   1.000
_cell.length_c   1.000
_cell.angle_alpha   90.00
_cell.angle_beta   90.00
_cell.angle_gamma   90.00
#
_symmetry.space_group_name_H-M   'P 1'
#
loop_
_entity.id
_entity.type
_entity.pdbx_description
1 polymer ?
#
loop_
_entity_poly.entity_id
_entity_poly.type
_entity_poly.pdbx_seq_one_letter_code
_entity_poly.pdbx_strand_id
1 'polypeptide(L)'
;MNWTEKYRPQRVSDIRGQTKFVSDANSWIERGDMPNVLIYGNPGNGKTTAGHCLANEFLGDGKSVNFIEINASQDRKLDTIRNTISNFANTKGTTPFKICMLDEIDGMTRDSQRALKRVMERATNVRFIITCNEHSDVDYAIRSRCANYWFEPLKYDVMFKMLISIAIEENFKVNRDDLLAYCKAINGDMRRGINELQACAFSGTDIIEKSREFLNNYTKIMDHIIKKEVFEANDLLMKEVLSGRSVKEICNNLHHCVLDMDIDRSIMFKCLSHIGEMEWRSKSMTPKIIVSWFSAQFIDN
;
A
#
# COMPACT_ATOMS: atom_id res chain seq x y z
N MET A 1 0.85 15.11 -17.79
CA MET A 1 1.78 14.56 -16.80
C MET A 1 0.99 13.72 -15.83
N ASN A 2 1.51 12.57 -15.37
CA ASN A 2 0.81 11.74 -14.38
C ASN A 2 0.82 12.45 -13.01
N TRP A 3 -0.36 12.63 -12.40
CA TRP A 3 -0.48 13.37 -11.14
C TRP A 3 0.17 12.62 -9.96
N THR A 4 0.20 11.30 -9.97
CA THR A 4 0.89 10.54 -8.92
C THR A 4 2.39 10.84 -8.86
N GLU A 5 3.02 11.16 -10.00
CA GLU A 5 4.42 11.57 -10.04
C GLU A 5 4.59 13.08 -9.82
N LYS A 6 3.66 13.92 -10.36
CA LYS A 6 3.70 15.38 -10.19
C LYS A 6 3.59 15.78 -8.71
N TYR A 7 2.70 15.11 -7.96
CA TYR A 7 2.43 15.40 -6.54
C TYR A 7 3.14 14.46 -5.56
N ARG A 8 4.11 13.68 -6.06
CA ARG A 8 4.91 12.81 -5.22
C ARG A 8 5.77 13.64 -4.27
N PRO A 9 5.70 13.44 -2.94
CA PRO A 9 6.60 14.06 -1.97
C PRO A 9 8.07 13.92 -2.38
N GLN A 10 8.82 14.99 -2.26
CA GLN A 10 10.26 15.02 -2.57
C GLN A 10 11.12 15.14 -1.31
N ARG A 11 10.54 15.63 -0.21
CA ARG A 11 11.19 15.81 1.09
C ARG A 11 10.47 15.03 2.17
N VAL A 12 11.19 14.68 3.21
CA VAL A 12 10.62 14.00 4.40
C VAL A 12 9.51 14.84 5.03
N SER A 13 9.67 16.18 5.06
CA SER A 13 8.66 17.12 5.58
C SER A 13 7.33 17.11 4.83
N ASP A 14 7.32 16.64 3.57
CA ASP A 14 6.12 16.60 2.73
C ASP A 14 5.27 15.34 2.98
N ILE A 15 5.86 14.33 3.65
CA ILE A 15 5.17 13.08 3.98
C ILE A 15 4.07 13.36 4.99
N ARG A 16 2.86 12.92 4.69
CA ARG A 16 1.68 13.10 5.56
C ARG A 16 1.27 11.78 6.22
N GLY A 17 0.72 11.88 7.43
CA GLY A 17 0.12 10.75 8.15
C GLY A 17 1.10 9.80 8.84
N GLN A 18 2.41 9.87 8.55
CA GLN A 18 3.43 8.97 9.10
C GLN A 18 4.33 9.69 10.13
N THR A 19 3.70 10.26 11.18
CA THR A 19 4.35 11.21 12.11
C THR A 19 5.59 10.65 12.79
N LYS A 20 5.55 9.40 13.24
CA LYS A 20 6.71 8.76 13.90
C LYS A 20 7.89 8.63 12.94
N PHE A 21 7.65 8.13 11.73
CA PHE A 21 8.69 8.00 10.71
C PHE A 21 9.31 9.36 10.36
N VAL A 22 8.47 10.38 10.15
CA VAL A 22 8.93 11.75 9.82
C VAL A 22 9.77 12.35 10.95
N SER A 23 9.35 12.17 12.21
CA SER A 23 10.11 12.65 13.37
C SER A 23 11.49 12.00 13.46
N ASP A 24 11.55 10.67 13.34
CA ASP A 24 12.82 9.94 13.45
C ASP A 24 13.73 10.25 12.24
N ALA A 25 13.15 10.34 11.03
CA ALA A 25 13.88 10.68 9.81
C ALA A 25 14.52 12.09 9.89
N ASN A 26 13.81 13.09 10.41
CA ASN A 26 14.37 14.43 10.65
C ASN A 26 15.57 14.36 11.61
N SER A 27 15.47 13.57 12.69
CA SER A 27 16.59 13.39 13.62
C SER A 27 17.81 12.73 12.96
N TRP A 28 17.60 11.80 12.01
CA TRP A 28 18.70 11.20 11.24
C TRP A 28 19.33 12.20 10.28
N ILE A 29 18.52 13.02 9.61
CA ILE A 29 19.01 14.08 8.69
C ILE A 29 19.86 15.08 9.45
N GLU A 30 19.43 15.52 10.63
CA GLU A 30 20.19 16.43 11.50
C GLU A 30 21.54 15.84 11.94
N ARG A 31 21.60 14.51 12.16
CA ARG A 31 22.83 13.80 12.55
C ARG A 31 23.75 13.48 11.36
N GLY A 32 23.25 13.59 10.14
CA GLY A 32 23.96 13.21 8.91
C GLY A 32 24.18 11.72 8.72
N ASP A 33 23.44 10.85 9.45
CA ASP A 33 23.50 9.39 9.30
C ASP A 33 22.15 8.75 9.65
N MET A 34 21.88 7.58 9.05
CA MET A 34 20.63 6.84 9.23
C MET A 34 20.88 5.34 9.44
N PRO A 35 20.03 4.64 10.21
CA PRO A 35 20.06 3.19 10.27
C PRO A 35 19.57 2.58 8.95
N ASN A 36 19.71 1.24 8.80
CA ASN A 36 18.89 0.53 7.82
C ASN A 36 17.42 0.62 8.22
N VAL A 37 16.55 0.79 7.25
CA VAL A 37 15.12 1.03 7.48
C VAL A 37 14.29 -0.02 6.75
N LEU A 38 13.28 -0.58 7.42
CA LEU A 38 12.25 -1.42 6.82
C LEU A 38 10.90 -0.72 6.98
N ILE A 39 10.28 -0.38 5.85
CA ILE A 39 8.97 0.27 5.78
C ILE A 39 7.96 -0.74 5.25
N TYR A 40 6.89 -1.00 6.01
CA TYR A 40 5.87 -1.98 5.63
C TYR A 40 4.46 -1.42 5.81
N GLY A 41 3.49 -1.99 5.09
CA GLY A 41 2.08 -1.59 5.11
C GLY A 41 1.42 -1.73 3.75
N ASN A 42 0.15 -1.38 3.66
CA ASN A 42 -0.66 -1.58 2.47
C ASN A 42 -0.10 -0.83 1.24
N PRO A 43 -0.37 -1.32 0.00
CA PRO A 43 -0.07 -0.57 -1.22
C PRO A 43 -0.69 0.83 -1.18
N GLY A 44 -0.02 1.80 -1.82
CA GLY A 44 -0.53 3.17 -1.90
C GLY A 44 -0.24 4.07 -0.68
N ASN A 45 0.31 3.54 0.44
CA ASN A 45 0.59 4.30 1.68
C ASN A 45 1.89 5.13 1.63
N GLY A 46 2.59 5.19 0.49
CA GLY A 46 3.76 6.06 0.31
C GLY A 46 5.11 5.47 0.75
N LYS A 47 5.23 4.14 0.95
CA LYS A 47 6.48 3.47 1.38
C LYS A 47 7.67 3.78 0.46
N THR A 48 7.53 3.50 -0.83
CA THR A 48 8.54 3.77 -1.85
C THR A 48 8.87 5.27 -1.93
N THR A 49 7.85 6.12 -1.83
CA THR A 49 8.01 7.59 -1.78
C THR A 49 8.85 8.02 -0.59
N ALA A 50 8.61 7.47 0.59
CA ALA A 50 9.40 7.79 1.79
C ALA A 50 10.88 7.39 1.63
N GLY A 51 11.15 6.25 0.98
CA GLY A 51 12.51 5.85 0.62
C GLY A 51 13.20 6.85 -0.30
N HIS A 52 12.48 7.33 -1.31
CA HIS A 52 13.01 8.38 -2.21
C HIS A 52 13.23 9.71 -1.49
N CYS A 53 12.33 10.12 -0.58
CA CYS A 53 12.51 11.33 0.22
C CYS A 53 13.80 11.25 1.06
N LEU A 54 14.04 10.13 1.77
CA LEU A 54 15.30 9.91 2.50
C LEU A 54 16.51 9.99 1.58
N ALA A 55 16.48 9.33 0.42
CA ALA A 55 17.57 9.36 -0.54
C ALA A 55 17.83 10.79 -1.06
N ASN A 56 16.80 11.58 -1.30
CA ASN A 56 16.95 12.99 -1.70
C ASN A 56 17.61 13.83 -0.62
N GLU A 57 17.18 13.69 0.65
CA GLU A 57 17.70 14.50 1.76
C GLU A 57 19.16 14.16 2.09
N PHE A 58 19.54 12.86 2.07
CA PHE A 58 20.91 12.46 2.42
C PHE A 58 21.90 12.60 1.28
N LEU A 59 21.47 12.45 0.04
CA LEU A 59 22.39 12.36 -1.09
C LEU A 59 22.39 13.61 -1.97
N GLY A 60 21.33 14.42 -1.95
CA GLY A 60 21.24 15.65 -2.74
C GLY A 60 21.68 15.45 -4.20
N ASP A 61 22.58 16.29 -4.68
CA ASP A 61 23.14 16.21 -6.04
C ASP A 61 23.96 14.94 -6.29
N GLY A 62 24.44 14.30 -5.23
CA GLY A 62 25.16 13.03 -5.29
C GLY A 62 24.30 11.79 -5.53
N LYS A 63 22.97 11.93 -5.61
CA LYS A 63 22.03 10.81 -5.71
C LYS A 63 22.29 9.93 -6.93
N SER A 64 22.64 10.49 -8.06
CA SER A 64 22.88 9.74 -9.30
C SER A 64 23.98 8.67 -9.19
N VAL A 65 24.96 8.87 -8.31
CA VAL A 65 26.10 7.97 -8.09
C VAL A 65 25.96 7.13 -6.81
N ASN A 66 25.28 7.66 -5.81
CA ASN A 66 25.22 7.07 -4.46
C ASN A 66 23.88 6.42 -4.13
N PHE A 67 22.96 6.32 -5.09
CA PHE A 67 21.67 5.69 -4.95
C PHE A 67 21.47 4.58 -5.98
N ILE A 68 20.98 3.44 -5.51
CA ILE A 68 20.49 2.37 -6.37
C ILE A 68 19.14 1.90 -5.86
N GLU A 69 18.23 1.67 -6.77
CA GLU A 69 16.91 1.07 -6.50
C GLU A 69 16.81 -0.27 -7.23
N ILE A 70 16.43 -1.30 -6.51
CA ILE A 70 16.23 -2.65 -7.02
C ILE A 70 14.82 -3.07 -6.65
N ASN A 71 14.00 -3.38 -7.66
CA ASN A 71 12.72 -4.01 -7.42
C ASN A 71 12.92 -5.51 -7.22
N ALA A 72 12.81 -5.95 -5.95
CA ALA A 72 13.08 -7.33 -5.56
C ALA A 72 12.04 -8.33 -6.07
N SER A 73 10.87 -7.88 -6.52
CA SER A 73 9.84 -8.73 -7.12
C SER A 73 10.14 -9.06 -8.58
N GLN A 74 10.87 -8.21 -9.30
CA GLN A 74 11.27 -8.40 -10.70
C GLN A 74 12.60 -9.15 -10.79
N ASP A 75 13.59 -8.75 -9.99
CA ASP A 75 14.93 -9.34 -9.95
C ASP A 75 15.00 -10.50 -8.94
N ARG A 76 14.27 -11.60 -9.24
CA ARG A 76 14.16 -12.76 -8.33
C ARG A 76 15.45 -13.55 -8.15
N LYS A 77 16.46 -13.35 -9.03
CA LYS A 77 17.72 -14.09 -8.97
C LYS A 77 18.65 -13.46 -7.93
N LEU A 78 18.89 -14.20 -6.86
CA LEU A 78 19.77 -13.81 -5.77
C LEU A 78 21.14 -13.31 -6.22
N ASP A 79 21.76 -14.03 -7.19
CA ASP A 79 23.11 -13.66 -7.66
C ASP A 79 23.13 -12.31 -8.37
N THR A 80 22.08 -11.95 -9.08
CA THR A 80 21.96 -10.62 -9.72
C THR A 80 21.92 -9.53 -8.66
N ILE A 81 21.02 -9.64 -7.67
CA ILE A 81 20.89 -8.67 -6.58
C ILE A 81 22.20 -8.58 -5.79
N ARG A 82 22.80 -9.70 -5.42
CA ARG A 82 24.06 -9.75 -4.67
C ARG A 82 25.20 -9.06 -5.43
N ASN A 83 25.38 -9.39 -6.71
CA ASN A 83 26.45 -8.82 -7.52
C ASN A 83 26.23 -7.33 -7.75
N THR A 84 24.99 -6.90 -7.99
CA THR A 84 24.63 -5.50 -8.15
C THR A 84 24.95 -4.69 -6.89
N ILE A 85 24.53 -5.16 -5.72
CA ILE A 85 24.80 -4.47 -4.44
C ILE A 85 26.31 -4.49 -4.14
N SER A 86 27.00 -5.61 -4.37
CA SER A 86 28.44 -5.70 -4.11
C SER A 86 29.24 -4.76 -5.01
N ASN A 87 28.90 -4.72 -6.30
CA ASN A 87 29.52 -3.78 -7.25
C ASN A 87 29.25 -2.33 -6.84
N PHE A 88 28.00 -2.02 -6.50
CA PHE A 88 27.62 -0.68 -6.03
C PHE A 88 28.37 -0.30 -4.75
N ALA A 89 28.49 -1.16 -3.76
CA ALA A 89 29.24 -0.90 -2.54
C ALA A 89 30.73 -0.63 -2.79
N ASN A 90 31.32 -1.32 -3.77
CA ASN A 90 32.74 -1.20 -4.10
C ASN A 90 33.08 0.00 -4.99
N THR A 91 32.12 0.65 -5.64
CA THR A 91 32.38 1.89 -6.41
C THR A 91 32.69 3.05 -5.48
N LYS A 92 33.51 4.01 -5.94
CA LYS A 92 33.78 5.22 -5.17
C LYS A 92 32.52 6.09 -5.08
N GLY A 93 32.12 6.43 -3.87
CA GLY A 93 31.02 7.35 -3.59
C GLY A 93 31.50 8.80 -3.44
N THR A 94 30.56 9.73 -3.54
CA THR A 94 30.78 11.17 -3.32
C THR A 94 30.15 11.67 -2.02
N THR A 95 29.45 10.79 -1.31
CA THR A 95 28.79 11.06 -0.02
C THR A 95 29.38 10.16 1.07
N PRO A 96 29.17 10.46 2.38
CA PRO A 96 29.67 9.65 3.49
C PRO A 96 29.24 8.18 3.43
N PHE A 97 28.04 7.92 2.93
CA PHE A 97 27.53 6.57 2.67
C PHE A 97 26.67 6.57 1.40
N LYS A 98 26.34 5.40 0.92
CA LYS A 98 25.44 5.16 -0.21
C LYS A 98 24.11 4.63 0.28
N ILE A 99 23.06 4.74 -0.53
CA ILE A 99 21.74 4.20 -0.22
C ILE A 99 21.37 3.16 -1.27
N CYS A 100 21.03 1.96 -0.81
CA CYS A 100 20.43 0.90 -1.61
C CYS A 100 18.98 0.73 -1.18
N MET A 101 18.05 1.00 -2.09
CA MET A 101 16.64 0.77 -1.90
C MET A 101 16.24 -0.57 -2.49
N LEU A 102 15.63 -1.42 -1.68
CA LEU A 102 15.07 -2.71 -2.06
C LEU A 102 13.56 -2.63 -1.95
N ASP A 103 12.90 -2.43 -3.08
CA ASP A 103 11.44 -2.29 -3.12
C ASP A 103 10.77 -3.67 -3.27
N GLU A 104 9.67 -3.90 -2.54
CA GLU A 104 8.88 -5.14 -2.58
C GLU A 104 9.68 -6.42 -2.26
N ILE A 105 10.43 -6.40 -1.15
CA ILE A 105 11.27 -7.56 -0.75
C ILE A 105 10.46 -8.83 -0.45
N ASP A 106 9.18 -8.71 -0.14
CA ASP A 106 8.22 -9.79 0.03
C ASP A 106 8.04 -10.63 -1.26
N GLY A 107 8.38 -10.10 -2.43
CA GLY A 107 8.48 -10.84 -3.68
C GLY A 107 9.68 -11.80 -3.78
N MET A 108 10.68 -11.69 -2.89
CA MET A 108 11.85 -12.59 -2.86
C MET A 108 11.55 -13.91 -2.13
N THR A 109 12.20 -14.99 -2.60
CA THR A 109 12.19 -16.25 -1.84
C THR A 109 12.91 -16.09 -0.48
N ARG A 110 12.53 -16.88 0.52
CA ARG A 110 13.17 -16.84 1.85
C ARG A 110 14.68 -17.11 1.80
N ASP A 111 15.12 -17.97 0.91
CA ASP A 111 16.56 -18.24 0.74
C ASP A 111 17.31 -17.04 0.15
N SER A 112 16.68 -16.32 -0.78
CA SER A 112 17.22 -15.08 -1.31
C SER A 112 17.31 -13.99 -0.23
N GLN A 113 16.30 -13.87 0.61
CA GLN A 113 16.32 -12.94 1.74
C GLN A 113 17.41 -13.29 2.77
N ARG A 114 17.62 -14.58 3.10
CA ARG A 114 18.70 -15.00 4.00
C ARG A 114 20.08 -14.69 3.46
N ALA A 115 20.28 -14.82 2.15
CA ALA A 115 21.56 -14.50 1.54
C ALA A 115 21.80 -12.99 1.49
N LEU A 116 20.75 -12.16 1.33
CA LEU A 116 20.81 -10.71 1.41
C LEU A 116 21.37 -10.23 2.76
N LYS A 117 21.06 -10.92 3.86
CA LYS A 117 21.65 -10.65 5.19
C LYS A 117 23.17 -10.51 5.13
N ARG A 118 23.86 -11.45 4.46
CA ARG A 118 25.33 -11.44 4.35
C ARG A 118 25.83 -10.25 3.53
N VAL A 119 25.05 -9.84 2.53
CA VAL A 119 25.38 -8.66 1.73
C VAL A 119 25.27 -7.39 2.58
N MET A 120 24.19 -7.26 3.34
CA MET A 120 23.99 -6.12 4.25
C MET A 120 25.11 -6.02 5.32
N GLU A 121 25.58 -7.16 5.85
CA GLU A 121 26.66 -7.19 6.84
C GLU A 121 28.02 -6.77 6.26
N ARG A 122 28.26 -7.03 4.98
CA ARG A 122 29.53 -6.70 4.30
C ARG A 122 29.57 -5.28 3.75
N ALA A 123 28.46 -4.74 3.34
CA ALA A 123 28.34 -3.41 2.73
C ALA A 123 28.22 -2.31 3.81
N THR A 124 29.25 -2.12 4.62
CA THR A 124 29.23 -1.20 5.78
C THR A 124 29.08 0.27 5.39
N ASN A 125 29.44 0.62 4.16
CA ASN A 125 29.27 1.96 3.57
C ASN A 125 27.94 2.18 2.85
N VAL A 126 27.01 1.22 2.96
CA VAL A 126 25.66 1.30 2.36
C VAL A 126 24.60 1.29 3.46
N ARG A 127 23.64 2.20 3.36
CA ARG A 127 22.40 2.16 4.15
C ARG A 127 21.30 1.54 3.30
N PHE A 128 20.55 0.63 3.87
CA PHE A 128 19.47 -0.07 3.18
C PHE A 128 18.13 0.55 3.55
N ILE A 129 17.33 0.87 2.53
CA ILE A 129 15.93 1.21 2.66
C ILE A 129 15.15 0.06 2.02
N ILE A 130 14.37 -0.64 2.81
CA ILE A 130 13.67 -1.85 2.39
C ILE A 130 12.17 -1.60 2.51
N THR A 131 11.40 -1.97 1.48
CA THR A 131 9.93 -1.90 1.56
C THR A 131 9.31 -3.28 1.38
N CYS A 132 8.15 -3.49 2.00
CA CYS A 132 7.30 -4.67 1.79
C CYS A 132 5.85 -4.33 2.09
N ASN A 133 4.93 -5.19 1.67
CA ASN A 133 3.52 -5.06 2.05
C ASN A 133 3.27 -5.77 3.37
N GLU A 134 3.73 -7.00 3.50
CA GLU A 134 3.52 -7.82 4.70
C GLU A 134 4.83 -8.01 5.49
N HIS A 135 4.86 -7.51 6.73
CA HIS A 135 6.03 -7.62 7.60
C HIS A 135 6.41 -9.07 7.90
N SER A 136 5.42 -9.97 8.00
CA SER A 136 5.63 -11.40 8.25
C SER A 136 6.38 -12.12 7.14
N ASP A 137 6.32 -11.60 5.92
CA ASP A 137 6.94 -12.21 4.75
C ASP A 137 8.43 -11.87 4.62
N VAL A 138 8.91 -10.93 5.44
CA VAL A 138 10.34 -10.60 5.53
C VAL A 138 11.04 -11.45 6.58
N ASP A 139 12.18 -12.04 6.21
CA ASP A 139 12.97 -12.89 7.13
C ASP A 139 13.39 -12.11 8.39
N TYR A 140 13.27 -12.75 9.55
CA TYR A 140 13.61 -12.15 10.84
C TYR A 140 15.03 -11.55 10.86
N ALA A 141 15.98 -12.20 10.20
CA ALA A 141 17.36 -11.75 10.17
C ALA A 141 17.53 -10.38 9.44
N ILE A 142 16.66 -10.03 8.51
CA ILE A 142 16.62 -8.70 7.90
C ILE A 142 15.90 -7.73 8.83
N ARG A 143 14.72 -8.11 9.33
CA ARG A 143 13.93 -7.27 10.23
C ARG A 143 14.71 -6.79 11.46
N SER A 144 15.49 -7.69 12.07
CA SER A 144 16.31 -7.39 13.25
C SER A 144 17.48 -6.44 13.00
N ARG A 145 17.81 -6.16 11.72
CA ARG A 145 18.90 -5.25 11.31
C ARG A 145 18.39 -3.90 10.84
N CYS A 146 17.08 -3.69 10.88
CA CYS A 146 16.45 -2.47 10.41
C CYS A 146 15.64 -1.82 11.52
N ALA A 147 15.54 -0.51 11.48
CA ALA A 147 14.48 0.23 12.16
C ALA A 147 13.17 -0.03 11.39
N ASN A 148 12.16 -0.58 12.07
CA ASN A 148 10.94 -1.04 11.43
C ASN A 148 9.84 -0.01 11.58
N TYR A 149 9.20 0.40 10.47
CA TYR A 149 8.13 1.38 10.42
C TYR A 149 6.91 0.83 9.72
N TRP A 150 5.81 0.75 10.46
CA TRP A 150 4.52 0.47 9.88
C TRP A 150 3.91 1.76 9.33
N PHE A 151 3.66 1.78 8.03
CA PHE A 151 2.94 2.85 7.35
C PHE A 151 1.46 2.56 7.39
N GLU A 152 0.79 3.24 8.30
CA GLU A 152 -0.66 3.15 8.47
C GLU A 152 -1.38 3.65 7.21
N PRO A 153 -2.59 3.12 6.93
CA PRO A 153 -3.47 3.74 5.96
C PRO A 153 -3.71 5.21 6.32
N LEU A 154 -3.64 6.08 5.32
CA LEU A 154 -3.87 7.51 5.55
C LEU A 154 -5.30 7.74 6.03
N LYS A 155 -5.46 8.54 7.08
CA LYS A 155 -6.78 8.96 7.54
C LYS A 155 -7.49 9.75 6.45
N TYR A 156 -8.80 9.56 6.33
CA TYR A 156 -9.61 10.18 5.29
C TYR A 156 -9.53 11.72 5.28
N ASP A 157 -9.38 12.36 6.46
CA ASP A 157 -9.23 13.81 6.59
C ASP A 157 -7.88 14.31 6.04
N VAL A 158 -6.82 13.53 6.20
CA VAL A 158 -5.50 13.81 5.61
C VAL A 158 -5.57 13.65 4.09
N MET A 159 -6.17 12.57 3.61
CA MET A 159 -6.36 12.34 2.18
C MET A 159 -7.19 13.43 1.53
N PHE A 160 -8.30 13.81 2.17
CA PHE A 160 -9.15 14.90 1.69
C PHE A 160 -8.38 16.20 1.52
N LYS A 161 -7.56 16.60 2.51
CA LYS A 161 -6.73 17.81 2.42
C LYS A 161 -5.73 17.74 1.26
N MET A 162 -5.15 16.58 1.01
CA MET A 162 -4.22 16.39 -0.12
C MET A 162 -4.95 16.43 -1.46
N LEU A 163 -6.04 15.69 -1.61
CA LEU A 163 -6.77 15.60 -2.88
C LEU A 163 -7.46 16.93 -3.24
N ILE A 164 -8.02 17.65 -2.25
CA ILE A 164 -8.61 18.98 -2.53
C ILE A 164 -7.55 20.00 -2.95
N SER A 165 -6.34 19.94 -2.37
CA SER A 165 -5.21 20.77 -2.79
C SER A 165 -4.84 20.49 -4.26
N ILE A 166 -4.75 19.22 -4.63
CA ILE A 166 -4.45 18.81 -6.02
C ILE A 166 -5.56 19.31 -6.97
N ALA A 167 -6.84 19.13 -6.61
CA ALA A 167 -7.96 19.59 -7.41
C ALA A 167 -7.91 21.12 -7.66
N ILE A 168 -7.57 21.90 -6.63
CA ILE A 168 -7.42 23.34 -6.73
C ILE A 168 -6.26 23.72 -7.68
N GLU A 169 -5.09 23.08 -7.52
CA GLU A 169 -3.93 23.37 -8.38
C GLU A 169 -4.15 23.00 -9.85
N GLU A 170 -4.93 21.94 -10.08
CA GLU A 170 -5.30 21.50 -11.44
C GLU A 170 -6.54 22.19 -12.00
N ASN A 171 -7.11 23.18 -11.28
CA ASN A 171 -8.33 23.89 -11.65
C ASN A 171 -9.52 22.95 -11.90
N PHE A 172 -9.56 21.81 -11.21
CA PHE A 172 -10.66 20.85 -11.28
C PHE A 172 -11.69 21.14 -10.19
N LYS A 173 -12.91 21.43 -10.59
CA LYS A 173 -14.02 21.64 -9.66
C LYS A 173 -14.54 20.31 -9.16
N VAL A 174 -14.43 20.07 -7.87
CA VAL A 174 -14.93 18.86 -7.20
C VAL A 174 -15.87 19.27 -6.07
N ASN A 175 -16.96 18.53 -5.90
CA ASN A 175 -17.83 18.68 -4.75
C ASN A 175 -17.08 18.19 -3.49
N ARG A 176 -17.06 18.99 -2.42
CA ARG A 176 -16.29 18.69 -1.21
C ARG A 176 -16.85 17.51 -0.43
N ASP A 177 -18.18 17.40 -0.34
CA ASP A 177 -18.83 16.32 0.40
C ASP A 177 -18.64 14.99 -0.34
N ASP A 178 -18.70 15.02 -1.65
CA ASP A 178 -18.45 13.89 -2.52
C ASP A 178 -17.00 13.40 -2.43
N LEU A 179 -16.04 14.33 -2.43
CA LEU A 179 -14.63 13.98 -2.26
C LEU A 179 -14.37 13.42 -0.87
N LEU A 180 -15.02 13.94 0.16
CA LEU A 180 -14.89 13.43 1.54
C LEU A 180 -15.46 12.00 1.65
N ALA A 181 -16.63 11.76 1.07
CA ALA A 181 -17.23 10.43 1.01
C ALA A 181 -16.31 9.45 0.26
N TYR A 182 -15.74 9.88 -0.85
CA TYR A 182 -14.77 9.11 -1.61
C TYR A 182 -13.51 8.77 -0.79
N CYS A 183 -12.93 9.73 -0.05
CA CYS A 183 -11.76 9.49 0.81
C CYS A 183 -12.03 8.44 1.90
N LYS A 184 -13.23 8.41 2.45
CA LYS A 184 -13.64 7.37 3.40
C LYS A 184 -13.68 5.99 2.74
N ALA A 185 -14.14 5.92 1.48
CA ALA A 185 -14.30 4.67 0.75
C ALA A 185 -12.98 4.00 0.33
N ILE A 186 -11.95 4.78 0.00
CA ILE A 186 -10.68 4.24 -0.54
C ILE A 186 -9.66 3.85 0.53
N ASN A 187 -10.04 3.93 1.80
CA ASN A 187 -9.31 3.37 2.96
C ASN A 187 -7.78 3.59 2.93
N GLY A 188 -7.36 4.83 2.75
CA GLY A 188 -5.95 5.21 2.88
C GLY A 188 -5.10 5.08 1.62
N ASP A 189 -5.60 4.51 0.52
CA ASP A 189 -4.84 4.38 -0.73
C ASP A 189 -4.77 5.71 -1.49
N MET A 190 -3.73 6.49 -1.19
CA MET A 190 -3.52 7.80 -1.81
C MET A 190 -3.18 7.71 -3.31
N ARG A 191 -2.50 6.65 -3.75
CA ARG A 191 -2.19 6.43 -5.17
C ARG A 191 -3.46 6.28 -5.97
N ARG A 192 -4.39 5.47 -5.48
CA ARG A 192 -5.72 5.31 -6.06
C ARG A 192 -6.48 6.64 -6.06
N GLY A 193 -6.47 7.36 -4.93
CA GLY A 193 -7.12 8.65 -4.80
C GLY A 193 -6.69 9.65 -5.86
N ILE A 194 -5.39 9.80 -6.09
CA ILE A 194 -4.84 10.71 -7.10
C ILE A 194 -5.18 10.26 -8.52
N ASN A 195 -5.05 8.96 -8.82
CA ASN A 195 -5.35 8.43 -10.16
C ASN A 195 -6.82 8.60 -10.54
N GLU A 196 -7.74 8.32 -9.62
CA GLU A 196 -9.16 8.47 -9.90
C GLU A 196 -9.57 9.95 -9.99
N LEU A 197 -8.98 10.83 -9.16
CA LEU A 197 -9.17 12.27 -9.27
C LEU A 197 -8.72 12.80 -10.65
N GLN A 198 -7.54 12.35 -11.11
CA GLN A 198 -7.03 12.70 -12.44
C GLN A 198 -7.93 12.17 -13.55
N ALA A 199 -8.42 10.94 -13.45
CA ALA A 199 -9.33 10.35 -14.43
C ALA A 199 -10.64 11.15 -14.52
N CYS A 200 -11.21 11.55 -13.38
CA CYS A 200 -12.41 12.40 -13.34
C CYS A 200 -12.17 13.77 -13.97
N ALA A 201 -11.02 14.40 -13.69
CA ALA A 201 -10.66 15.69 -14.26
C ALA A 201 -10.54 15.64 -15.81
N PHE A 202 -10.04 14.53 -16.36
CA PHE A 202 -9.88 14.37 -17.81
C PHE A 202 -11.14 13.94 -18.53
N SER A 203 -12.03 13.19 -17.87
CA SER A 203 -13.29 12.74 -18.44
C SER A 203 -14.45 13.71 -18.22
N GLY A 204 -14.28 14.70 -17.33
CA GLY A 204 -15.37 15.60 -16.92
C GLY A 204 -16.45 14.91 -16.08
N THR A 205 -16.13 13.75 -15.48
CA THR A 205 -17.05 12.99 -14.62
C THR A 205 -16.88 13.36 -13.15
N ASP A 206 -17.96 13.23 -12.37
CA ASP A 206 -17.91 13.48 -10.93
C ASP A 206 -17.25 12.31 -10.19
N ILE A 207 -16.40 12.65 -9.20
CA ILE A 207 -15.71 11.64 -8.37
C ILE A 207 -16.69 10.79 -7.55
N ILE A 208 -17.90 11.29 -7.30
CA ILE A 208 -18.94 10.60 -6.56
C ILE A 208 -19.55 9.43 -7.33
N GLU A 209 -19.60 9.48 -8.66
CA GLU A 209 -20.10 8.34 -9.45
C GLU A 209 -19.26 7.10 -9.16
N LYS A 210 -17.94 7.26 -9.09
CA LYS A 210 -17.03 6.15 -8.76
C LYS A 210 -17.14 5.71 -7.30
N SER A 211 -17.39 6.64 -6.37
CA SER A 211 -17.56 6.27 -4.96
C SER A 211 -18.92 5.66 -4.67
N ARG A 212 -19.99 6.13 -5.30
CA ARG A 212 -21.35 5.55 -5.16
C ARG A 212 -21.42 4.14 -5.71
N GLU A 213 -20.83 3.90 -6.87
CA GLU A 213 -20.75 2.57 -7.45
C GLU A 213 -20.00 1.61 -6.50
N PHE A 214 -18.92 2.08 -5.90
CA PHE A 214 -18.09 1.30 -5.00
C PHE A 214 -18.77 1.02 -3.65
N LEU A 215 -19.26 2.04 -2.95
CA LEU A 215 -19.90 1.92 -1.63
C LEU A 215 -21.27 1.21 -1.74
N ASN A 216 -22.07 1.56 -2.75
CA ASN A 216 -23.38 0.96 -2.96
C ASN A 216 -23.30 -0.53 -3.28
N ASN A 217 -22.25 -1.00 -3.96
CA ASN A 217 -22.15 -2.43 -4.28
C ASN A 217 -21.90 -3.27 -3.03
N TYR A 218 -20.96 -2.89 -2.16
CA TYR A 218 -20.67 -3.67 -0.96
C TYR A 218 -21.79 -3.58 0.08
N THR A 219 -22.42 -2.42 0.24
CA THR A 219 -23.61 -2.28 1.09
C THR A 219 -24.77 -3.14 0.55
N LYS A 220 -25.02 -3.14 -0.76
CA LYS A 220 -26.03 -4.00 -1.38
C LYS A 220 -25.71 -5.48 -1.22
N ILE A 221 -24.45 -5.88 -1.41
CA ILE A 221 -24.02 -7.26 -1.18
C ILE A 221 -24.35 -7.69 0.25
N MET A 222 -24.02 -6.87 1.24
CA MET A 222 -24.28 -7.17 2.64
C MET A 222 -25.78 -7.14 2.96
N ASP A 223 -26.53 -6.19 2.41
CA ASP A 223 -27.98 -6.14 2.54
C ASP A 223 -28.66 -7.41 2.00
N HIS A 224 -28.25 -7.89 0.82
CA HIS A 224 -28.74 -9.15 0.25
C HIS A 224 -28.35 -10.35 1.12
N ILE A 225 -27.12 -10.38 1.66
CA ILE A 225 -26.68 -11.42 2.59
C ILE A 225 -27.55 -11.45 3.85
N ILE A 226 -27.81 -10.29 4.45
CA ILE A 226 -28.63 -10.18 5.67
C ILE A 226 -30.08 -10.57 5.40
N LYS A 227 -30.61 -10.23 4.22
CA LYS A 227 -31.95 -10.62 3.77
C LYS A 227 -32.03 -12.06 3.28
N LYS A 228 -30.95 -12.81 3.29
CA LYS A 228 -30.83 -14.18 2.75
C LYS A 228 -31.09 -14.29 1.24
N GLU A 229 -30.91 -13.21 0.52
CA GLU A 229 -30.98 -13.13 -0.95
C GLU A 229 -29.60 -13.49 -1.52
N VAL A 230 -29.21 -14.76 -1.35
CA VAL A 230 -27.84 -15.23 -1.54
C VAL A 230 -27.41 -15.21 -3.01
N PHE A 231 -28.33 -15.44 -3.94
CA PHE A 231 -28.04 -15.44 -5.37
C PHE A 231 -27.70 -14.04 -5.85
N GLU A 232 -28.45 -13.03 -5.42
CA GLU A 232 -28.24 -11.62 -5.74
C GLU A 232 -26.89 -11.14 -5.18
N ALA A 233 -26.58 -11.52 -3.94
CA ALA A 233 -25.29 -11.22 -3.33
C ALA A 233 -24.12 -11.86 -4.12
N ASN A 234 -24.26 -13.12 -4.52
CA ASN A 234 -23.25 -13.83 -5.30
C ASN A 234 -23.04 -13.20 -6.68
N ASP A 235 -24.09 -12.77 -7.37
CA ASP A 235 -24.02 -12.12 -8.66
C ASP A 235 -23.25 -10.79 -8.58
N LEU A 236 -23.47 -10.01 -7.52
CA LEU A 236 -22.73 -8.77 -7.28
C LEU A 236 -21.25 -9.06 -6.96
N LEU A 237 -20.96 -10.03 -6.10
CA LEU A 237 -19.59 -10.46 -5.80
C LEU A 237 -18.86 -10.97 -7.05
N MET A 238 -19.56 -11.71 -7.90
CA MET A 238 -19.01 -12.21 -9.15
C MET A 238 -18.65 -11.06 -10.11
N LYS A 239 -19.46 -10.00 -10.17
CA LYS A 239 -19.14 -8.78 -10.94
C LYS A 239 -17.87 -8.11 -10.43
N GLU A 240 -17.68 -8.05 -9.10
CA GLU A 240 -16.45 -7.51 -8.50
C GLU A 240 -15.21 -8.31 -8.94
N VAL A 241 -15.29 -9.64 -8.92
CA VAL A 241 -14.21 -10.52 -9.41
C VAL A 241 -13.94 -10.32 -10.89
N LEU A 242 -15.00 -10.23 -11.72
CA LEU A 242 -14.86 -10.03 -13.16
C LEU A 242 -14.33 -8.66 -13.54
N SER A 243 -14.51 -7.65 -12.68
CA SER A 243 -13.89 -6.32 -12.85
C SER A 243 -12.38 -6.30 -12.54
N GLY A 244 -11.80 -7.44 -12.13
CA GLY A 244 -10.36 -7.59 -11.87
C GLY A 244 -9.96 -7.33 -10.41
N ARG A 245 -10.90 -7.17 -9.49
CA ARG A 245 -10.59 -6.99 -8.06
C ARG A 245 -10.10 -8.29 -7.44
N SER A 246 -9.07 -8.18 -6.61
CA SER A 246 -8.56 -9.31 -5.86
C SER A 246 -9.50 -9.70 -4.73
N VAL A 247 -9.49 -10.97 -4.34
CA VAL A 247 -10.30 -11.46 -3.20
C VAL A 247 -9.95 -10.70 -1.91
N LYS A 248 -8.67 -10.36 -1.71
CA LYS A 248 -8.21 -9.58 -0.54
C LYS A 248 -8.86 -8.18 -0.50
N GLU A 249 -8.96 -7.50 -1.65
CA GLU A 249 -9.67 -6.21 -1.72
C GLU A 249 -11.16 -6.37 -1.42
N ILE A 250 -11.79 -7.41 -1.97
CA ILE A 250 -13.21 -7.71 -1.71
C ILE A 250 -13.43 -7.96 -0.21
N CYS A 251 -12.59 -8.79 0.44
CA CYS A 251 -12.66 -9.06 1.88
C CYS A 251 -12.51 -7.78 2.70
N ASN A 252 -11.52 -6.94 2.39
CA ASN A 252 -11.30 -5.68 3.08
C ASN A 252 -12.52 -4.74 2.97
N ASN A 253 -13.11 -4.64 1.79
CA ASN A 253 -14.26 -3.78 1.55
C ASN A 253 -15.52 -4.30 2.26
N LEU A 254 -15.78 -5.61 2.23
CA LEU A 254 -16.85 -6.24 2.99
C LEU A 254 -16.65 -6.03 4.50
N HIS A 255 -15.43 -6.21 5.00
CA HIS A 255 -15.11 -6.01 6.41
C HIS A 255 -15.43 -4.58 6.88
N HIS A 256 -14.99 -3.55 6.13
CA HIS A 256 -15.32 -2.17 6.46
C HIS A 256 -16.82 -1.90 6.39
N CYS A 257 -17.47 -2.39 5.34
CA CYS A 257 -18.93 -2.24 5.18
C CYS A 257 -19.68 -2.81 6.38
N VAL A 258 -19.32 -4.03 6.83
CA VAL A 258 -19.97 -4.69 7.98
C VAL A 258 -19.79 -3.90 9.28
N LEU A 259 -18.61 -3.30 9.50
CA LEU A 259 -18.34 -2.50 10.69
C LEU A 259 -19.10 -1.17 10.71
N ASP A 260 -19.41 -0.61 9.54
CA ASP A 260 -20.14 0.65 9.38
C ASP A 260 -21.66 0.48 9.36
N MET A 261 -22.16 -0.78 9.25
CA MET A 261 -23.59 -1.08 9.23
C MET A 261 -24.18 -1.12 10.64
N ASP A 262 -25.39 -0.58 10.79
CA ASP A 262 -26.19 -0.70 12.03
C ASP A 262 -26.95 -2.04 12.01
N ILE A 263 -26.25 -3.11 12.40
CA ILE A 263 -26.77 -4.48 12.43
C ILE A 263 -26.52 -5.13 13.80
N ASP A 264 -27.27 -6.19 14.10
CA ASP A 264 -27.09 -6.96 15.32
C ASP A 264 -25.66 -7.49 15.43
N ARG A 265 -25.08 -7.41 16.63
CA ARG A 265 -23.68 -7.83 16.89
C ARG A 265 -23.44 -9.29 16.51
N SER A 266 -24.42 -10.19 16.71
CA SER A 266 -24.26 -11.60 16.38
C SER A 266 -24.16 -11.80 14.87
N ILE A 267 -24.96 -11.08 14.08
CA ILE A 267 -24.91 -11.07 12.63
C ILE A 267 -23.58 -10.48 12.17
N MET A 268 -23.16 -9.35 12.76
CA MET A 268 -21.88 -8.71 12.46
C MET A 268 -20.70 -9.68 12.64
N PHE A 269 -20.59 -10.34 13.81
CA PHE A 269 -19.50 -11.28 14.07
C PHE A 269 -19.56 -12.51 13.16
N LYS A 270 -20.75 -12.99 12.80
CA LYS A 270 -20.91 -14.07 11.83
C LYS A 270 -20.37 -13.66 10.46
N CYS A 271 -20.74 -12.49 9.96
CA CYS A 271 -20.23 -11.95 8.69
C CYS A 271 -18.70 -11.81 8.73
N LEU A 272 -18.15 -11.20 9.80
CA LEU A 272 -16.70 -11.02 9.95
C LEU A 272 -15.94 -12.36 9.97
N SER A 273 -16.50 -13.38 10.63
CA SER A 273 -15.91 -14.73 10.64
C SER A 273 -15.84 -15.34 9.24
N HIS A 274 -16.92 -15.25 8.45
CA HIS A 274 -16.91 -15.77 7.09
C HIS A 274 -16.04 -14.97 6.13
N ILE A 275 -15.91 -13.64 6.33
CA ILE A 275 -14.98 -12.80 5.57
C ILE A 275 -13.54 -13.23 5.85
N GLY A 276 -13.16 -13.44 7.13
CA GLY A 276 -11.84 -13.91 7.50
C GLY A 276 -11.51 -15.29 6.92
N GLU A 277 -12.49 -16.19 6.92
CA GLU A 277 -12.35 -17.53 6.32
C GLU A 277 -12.24 -17.45 4.79
N MET A 278 -12.98 -16.54 4.14
CA MET A 278 -12.86 -16.25 2.71
C MET A 278 -11.45 -15.77 2.36
N GLU A 279 -10.88 -14.85 3.13
CA GLU A 279 -9.51 -14.38 2.91
C GLU A 279 -8.49 -15.50 3.09
N TRP A 280 -8.62 -16.31 4.14
CA TRP A 280 -7.72 -17.44 4.38
C TRP A 280 -7.77 -18.47 3.25
N ARG A 281 -8.96 -18.84 2.78
CA ARG A 281 -9.17 -19.81 1.68
C ARG A 281 -8.75 -19.27 0.31
N SER A 282 -8.65 -17.96 0.13
CA SER A 282 -8.23 -17.35 -1.14
C SER A 282 -6.81 -17.74 -1.57
N LYS A 283 -5.99 -18.24 -0.64
CA LYS A 283 -4.65 -18.76 -0.92
C LYS A 283 -4.66 -20.08 -1.71
N SER A 284 -5.76 -20.82 -1.68
CA SER A 284 -5.88 -22.16 -2.29
C SER A 284 -7.03 -22.29 -3.29
N MET A 285 -7.94 -21.32 -3.35
CA MET A 285 -9.10 -21.34 -4.23
C MET A 285 -9.05 -20.24 -5.27
N THR A 286 -9.67 -20.46 -6.42
CA THR A 286 -9.81 -19.40 -7.43
C THR A 286 -10.83 -18.35 -6.98
N PRO A 287 -10.69 -17.07 -7.41
CA PRO A 287 -11.58 -15.99 -7.01
C PRO A 287 -13.06 -16.29 -7.20
N LYS A 288 -13.44 -16.92 -8.31
CA LYS A 288 -14.85 -17.26 -8.60
C LYS A 288 -15.42 -18.29 -7.63
N ILE A 289 -14.64 -19.33 -7.30
CA ILE A 289 -15.07 -20.40 -6.40
C ILE A 289 -15.25 -19.85 -4.99
N ILE A 290 -14.33 -19.01 -4.53
CA ILE A 290 -14.34 -18.54 -3.16
C ILE A 290 -15.48 -17.55 -2.88
N VAL A 291 -15.84 -16.67 -3.83
CA VAL A 291 -17.01 -15.78 -3.66
C VAL A 291 -18.31 -16.56 -3.63
N SER A 292 -18.45 -17.61 -4.45
CA SER A 292 -19.60 -18.50 -4.40
C SER A 292 -19.65 -19.31 -3.10
N TRP A 293 -18.50 -19.79 -2.63
CA TRP A 293 -18.41 -20.43 -1.32
C TRP A 293 -18.85 -19.48 -0.19
N PHE A 294 -18.37 -18.23 -0.19
CA PHE A 294 -18.73 -17.24 0.82
C PHE A 294 -20.25 -16.99 0.84
N SER A 295 -20.86 -16.76 -0.31
CA SER A 295 -22.29 -16.55 -0.43
C SER A 295 -23.09 -17.75 0.11
N ALA A 296 -22.65 -18.98 -0.19
CA ALA A 296 -23.30 -20.21 0.24
C ALA A 296 -23.34 -20.38 1.78
N GLN A 297 -22.44 -19.73 2.54
CA GLN A 297 -22.44 -19.79 4.01
C GLN A 297 -23.69 -19.14 4.65
N PHE A 298 -24.49 -18.45 3.88
CA PHE A 298 -25.68 -17.72 4.36
C PHE A 298 -27.01 -18.33 3.88
N ILE A 299 -26.97 -19.49 3.18
CA ILE A 299 -28.19 -20.20 2.71
C ILE A 299 -28.98 -20.83 3.88
N ASP A 300 -28.29 -21.43 4.85
CA ASP A 300 -28.90 -22.32 5.86
C ASP A 300 -28.59 -21.88 7.30
N ASN A 301 -28.86 -20.62 7.66
CA ASN A 301 -28.79 -20.30 9.10
C ASN A 301 -29.70 -19.15 9.48
#